data_d850b424e52fa665e3deb003bf25a170
#
_entry.id   d850b424e52fa665e3deb003bf25a170
#
_cell.length_a   1.000
_cell.length_b   1.000
_cell.length_c   1.000
_cell.angle_alpha   90.00
_cell.angle_beta   90.00
_cell.angle_gamma   90.00
#
_symmetry.space_group_name_H-M   'P 1'
#
loop_
_entity.id
_entity.type
_entity.pdbx_description
1 polymer ?
#
loop_
_entity_poly.entity_id
_entity_poly.type
_entity_poly.pdbx_seq_one_letter_code
_entity_poly.pdbx_strand_id
1 'polypeptide(L)'
;MTSTLVVLFTDTDAEDNGGWLGVAWMSVLRTLDAGTMGGDTGGPVFLGLMLAVTLGGIFIVSALIGVLTTGLNQKLQELRKGRTQLIEHGHTIVLGWSDQVFTVVSELVEANQSERRSCVVILADRDKIFMEDSIRARIPDTGSTRVICRSGNPLVRADLELVSPDTAKSLMVLPPEGPDRDIDVIKTLLLLQSRKWTGSRPHIVSAVHDSENLAAAQLAAGGHALVIDAEDIAVRLIAQAHRQTGLSAVFNELLSFIGNEFYFHTEPALVGSTYGLALHAFELGIPVGLRNARGDVLVNPPMDSVIGPGDQILVVAEDDLLIRLCETRPTIVESAITSGPTQSPALDRTVLIGENSRTRKLVRLLDSFVQPGSTLDIAAPRQPAAGLDETLVNLTLGFKLCEPTRRSSLEALNLGSYQHIVVLSDDTVAPGPSDDRTLVTLLHLRDIEESLGDPYSIVTEMNDDANREVAQVTKADDFIVSTKVISLLLTQLTENRHLHAVFTDLFNPEGSEIYLKSASNYVVPGTEANFATVIEAARRRGETAIGYRFAEHNEAPPNYGIFLNPSRSAPLVFGSKDAVVVFAEEEGAAVDDAGRRR
;
A
#
# COMPACT_ATOMS: atom_id res chain seq x y z
N MET A 1 7.37 16.41 67.69
CA MET A 1 6.18 16.29 68.54
C MET A 1 6.20 15.00 69.37
N THR A 2 6.37 13.83 68.77
CA THR A 2 6.45 12.54 69.48
C THR A 2 7.62 12.46 70.45
N SER A 3 8.84 12.90 70.04
CA SER A 3 10.02 12.96 70.92
C SER A 3 9.82 13.86 72.15
N THR A 4 9.12 14.97 71.97
CA THR A 4 8.81 15.89 73.08
C THR A 4 7.80 15.27 74.04
N LEU A 5 6.84 14.49 73.56
CA LEU A 5 5.88 13.77 74.38
C LEU A 5 6.57 12.63 75.17
N VAL A 6 7.53 11.90 74.53
CA VAL A 6 8.28 10.85 75.20
C VAL A 6 9.12 11.43 76.36
N VAL A 7 9.82 12.54 76.14
CA VAL A 7 10.63 13.21 77.17
C VAL A 7 9.78 13.81 78.29
N LEU A 8 8.56 14.33 78.01
CA LEU A 8 7.66 14.94 78.96
C LEU A 8 6.86 13.93 79.88
N PHE A 9 6.59 12.72 79.33
CA PHE A 9 5.73 11.74 80.03
C PHE A 9 6.46 10.50 80.52
N THR A 10 7.81 10.40 80.31
CA THR A 10 8.61 9.28 80.79
C THR A 10 9.80 9.82 81.58
N ASP A 11 10.04 9.28 82.79
CA ASP A 11 11.23 9.56 83.64
C ASP A 11 12.52 8.92 83.05
N THR A 12 12.67 8.97 81.77
CA THR A 12 13.89 8.53 81.12
C THR A 12 14.92 9.64 81.24
N ASP A 13 16.00 9.38 81.98
CA ASP A 13 17.17 10.28 82.05
C ASP A 13 17.62 10.62 80.64
N ALA A 14 17.32 11.83 80.22
CA ALA A 14 17.64 12.32 78.86
C ALA A 14 19.14 12.36 78.61
N GLU A 15 19.96 12.29 79.65
CA GLU A 15 21.42 12.28 79.57
C GLU A 15 22.00 10.95 79.05
N ASP A 16 21.37 9.79 79.37
CA ASP A 16 21.84 8.47 78.93
C ASP A 16 21.58 8.18 77.43
N ASN A 17 20.66 8.89 76.84
CA ASN A 17 20.28 8.67 75.43
C ASN A 17 20.63 9.87 74.49
N GLY A 18 21.60 10.72 74.84
CA GLY A 18 22.03 11.85 73.98
C GLY A 18 21.06 13.02 73.95
N GLY A 19 20.23 13.21 74.99
CA GLY A 19 19.29 14.28 75.11
C GLY A 19 18.10 14.16 74.14
N TRP A 20 17.33 15.27 73.99
CA TRP A 20 16.15 15.25 73.07
C TRP A 20 16.47 14.94 71.63
N LEU A 21 17.71 15.24 71.16
CA LEU A 21 18.19 14.90 69.83
C LEU A 21 18.37 13.39 69.64
N GLY A 22 18.83 12.71 70.69
CA GLY A 22 18.98 11.25 70.68
C GLY A 22 17.60 10.54 70.63
N VAL A 23 16.62 11.02 71.40
CA VAL A 23 15.26 10.49 71.38
C VAL A 23 14.57 10.79 70.05
N ALA A 24 14.83 11.97 69.43
CA ALA A 24 14.33 12.29 68.14
C ALA A 24 14.95 11.36 67.07
N TRP A 25 16.27 11.10 67.17
CA TRP A 25 16.98 10.20 66.25
C TRP A 25 16.45 8.76 66.38
N MET A 26 16.26 8.25 67.57
CA MET A 26 15.65 6.92 67.81
C MET A 26 14.22 6.85 67.24
N SER A 27 13.42 7.91 67.37
CA SER A 27 12.07 7.96 66.80
C SER A 27 12.12 7.90 65.26
N VAL A 28 13.07 8.56 64.62
CA VAL A 28 13.30 8.48 63.18
C VAL A 28 13.72 7.08 62.76
N LEU A 29 14.70 6.49 63.46
CA LEU A 29 15.14 5.13 63.16
C LEU A 29 14.01 4.10 63.27
N ARG A 30 13.13 4.24 64.29
CA ARG A 30 11.98 3.35 64.47
C ARG A 30 10.89 3.56 63.43
N THR A 31 10.76 4.78 62.92
CA THR A 31 9.87 5.07 61.80
C THR A 31 10.32 4.36 60.52
N LEU A 32 11.65 4.19 60.34
CA LEU A 32 12.25 3.54 59.19
C LEU A 32 12.39 2.03 59.33
N ASP A 33 12.68 1.54 60.56
CA ASP A 33 12.89 0.12 60.86
C ASP A 33 12.13 -0.33 62.09
N ALA A 34 11.00 -1.03 61.92
CA ALA A 34 10.17 -1.61 62.95
C ALA A 34 10.89 -2.75 63.76
N GLY A 35 11.99 -3.31 63.24
CA GLY A 35 12.77 -4.39 63.88
C GLY A 35 13.50 -3.95 65.14
N THR A 36 13.67 -2.65 65.40
CA THR A 36 14.36 -2.10 66.57
C THR A 36 13.57 -2.23 67.90
N MET A 37 12.31 -2.67 67.87
CA MET A 37 11.46 -2.84 69.05
C MET A 37 11.98 -3.87 70.09
N GLY A 38 12.75 -4.87 69.65
CA GLY A 38 13.20 -5.97 70.50
C GLY A 38 14.25 -5.61 71.56
N GLY A 39 14.82 -4.40 71.51
CA GLY A 39 15.88 -3.92 72.40
C GLY A 39 15.42 -2.90 73.44
N ASP A 40 14.11 -2.59 73.52
CA ASP A 40 13.58 -1.55 74.40
C ASP A 40 13.50 -1.99 75.87
N THR A 41 14.13 -1.23 76.70
CA THR A 41 14.09 -1.38 78.15
C THR A 41 13.54 -0.08 78.76
N GLY A 42 12.46 -0.16 79.57
CA GLY A 42 11.85 1.04 80.16
C GLY A 42 10.49 0.72 80.82
N GLY A 43 9.88 1.73 81.45
CA GLY A 43 8.59 1.59 82.09
C GLY A 43 7.44 1.37 81.08
N PRO A 44 6.27 0.84 81.52
CA PRO A 44 5.12 0.52 80.64
C PRO A 44 4.65 1.68 79.77
N VAL A 45 4.73 2.91 80.25
CA VAL A 45 4.33 4.13 79.53
C VAL A 45 5.33 4.40 78.36
N PHE A 46 6.61 4.22 78.62
CA PHE A 46 7.66 4.37 77.59
C PHE A 46 7.48 3.35 76.47
N LEU A 47 7.28 2.07 76.83
CA LEU A 47 7.07 1.00 75.84
C LEU A 47 5.80 1.24 75.00
N GLY A 48 4.72 1.73 75.64
CA GLY A 48 3.46 2.07 74.95
C GLY A 48 3.62 3.22 73.97
N LEU A 49 4.36 4.28 74.36
CA LEU A 49 4.64 5.41 73.46
C LEU A 49 5.55 5.00 72.29
N MET A 50 6.57 4.16 72.52
CA MET A 50 7.44 3.66 71.49
C MET A 50 6.71 2.73 70.52
N LEU A 51 5.81 1.90 70.97
CA LEU A 51 4.94 1.09 70.13
C LEU A 51 4.04 2.01 69.25
N ALA A 52 3.47 3.06 69.81
CA ALA A 52 2.66 4.03 69.05
C ALA A 52 3.49 4.76 67.96
N VAL A 53 4.77 5.12 68.26
CA VAL A 53 5.71 5.71 67.27
C VAL A 53 5.99 4.73 66.14
N THR A 54 6.26 3.44 66.49
CA THR A 54 6.52 2.40 65.47
C THR A 54 5.30 2.15 64.57
N LEU A 55 4.10 2.01 65.15
CA LEU A 55 2.87 1.85 64.39
C LEU A 55 2.59 3.07 63.51
N GLY A 56 2.79 4.29 64.04
CA GLY A 56 2.71 5.53 63.31
C GLY A 56 3.72 5.59 62.16
N GLY A 57 4.97 5.13 62.39
CA GLY A 57 6.01 5.04 61.41
C GLY A 57 5.65 4.08 60.26
N ILE A 58 5.20 2.87 60.59
CA ILE A 58 4.75 1.88 59.59
C ILE A 58 3.62 2.47 58.75
N PHE A 59 2.67 3.17 59.39
CA PHE A 59 1.56 3.81 58.67
C PHE A 59 2.06 4.90 57.70
N ILE A 60 2.96 5.78 58.15
CA ILE A 60 3.52 6.86 57.35
C ILE A 60 4.32 6.29 56.16
N VAL A 61 5.18 5.30 56.39
CA VAL A 61 5.97 4.67 55.33
C VAL A 61 5.05 3.94 54.33
N SER A 62 4.05 3.21 54.82
CA SER A 62 3.09 2.53 53.97
C SER A 62 2.26 3.52 53.12
N ALA A 63 1.83 4.64 53.73
CA ALA A 63 1.15 5.71 53.00
C ALA A 63 2.05 6.36 51.93
N LEU A 64 3.32 6.61 52.26
CA LEU A 64 4.30 7.16 51.33
C LEU A 64 4.53 6.21 50.13
N ILE A 65 4.71 4.92 50.41
CA ILE A 65 4.84 3.90 49.34
C ILE A 65 3.58 3.87 48.49
N GLY A 66 2.39 3.91 49.09
CA GLY A 66 1.10 3.97 48.39
C GLY A 66 1.00 5.17 47.45
N VAL A 67 1.34 6.37 47.93
CA VAL A 67 1.33 7.61 47.12
C VAL A 67 2.36 7.55 46.00
N LEU A 68 3.58 7.10 46.30
CA LEU A 68 4.63 6.95 45.28
C LEU A 68 4.23 5.93 44.20
N THR A 69 3.70 4.77 44.63
CA THR A 69 3.26 3.72 43.71
C THR A 69 2.07 4.21 42.85
N THR A 70 1.12 4.91 43.45
CA THR A 70 -0.02 5.50 42.72
C THR A 70 0.44 6.56 41.74
N GLY A 71 1.32 7.48 42.18
CA GLY A 71 1.89 8.51 41.30
C GLY A 71 2.72 7.93 40.14
N LEU A 72 3.52 6.90 40.41
CA LEU A 72 4.28 6.19 39.37
C LEU A 72 3.35 5.47 38.39
N ASN A 73 2.33 4.76 38.91
CA ASN A 73 1.35 4.08 38.09
C ASN A 73 0.53 5.06 37.22
N GLN A 74 0.15 6.22 37.74
CA GLN A 74 -0.50 7.27 36.96
C GLN A 74 0.41 7.78 35.84
N LYS A 75 1.68 8.02 36.15
CA LYS A 75 2.67 8.46 35.15
C LYS A 75 2.90 7.40 34.07
N LEU A 76 3.00 6.13 34.46
CA LEU A 76 3.10 5.01 33.54
C LEU A 76 1.82 4.87 32.67
N GLN A 77 0.65 5.07 33.25
CA GLN A 77 -0.61 5.07 32.48
C GLN A 77 -0.69 6.24 31.52
N GLU A 78 -0.24 7.45 31.89
CA GLU A 78 -0.15 8.60 30.98
C GLU A 78 0.80 8.31 29.80
N LEU A 79 1.97 7.71 30.05
CA LEU A 79 2.89 7.27 29.01
C LEU A 79 2.30 6.18 28.11
N ARG A 80 1.53 5.25 28.69
CA ARG A 80 0.80 4.21 27.97
C ARG A 80 -0.32 4.78 27.10
N LYS A 81 -0.96 5.89 27.49
CA LYS A 81 -1.99 6.56 26.68
C LYS A 81 -1.48 7.14 25.36
N GLY A 82 -0.17 7.14 25.11
CA GLY A 82 0.40 7.56 23.84
C GLY A 82 0.22 9.04 23.49
N ARG A 83 0.03 9.91 24.48
CA ARG A 83 -0.17 11.37 24.31
C ARG A 83 1.07 12.22 24.55
N THR A 84 2.25 11.62 24.51
CA THR A 84 3.51 12.35 24.62
C THR A 84 3.96 12.78 23.22
N GLN A 85 4.47 14.03 23.13
CA GLN A 85 5.03 14.55 21.89
C GLN A 85 6.23 13.71 21.43
N LEU A 86 6.33 13.49 20.14
CA LEU A 86 7.43 12.77 19.49
C LEU A 86 8.67 13.68 19.41
N ILE A 87 9.86 13.09 19.54
CA ILE A 87 11.15 13.80 19.45
C ILE A 87 11.92 13.43 18.17
N GLU A 88 11.40 12.46 17.40
CA GLU A 88 12.07 11.97 16.18
C GLU A 88 12.09 13.02 15.06
N HIS A 89 13.04 12.87 14.13
CA HIS A 89 13.21 13.73 12.96
C HIS A 89 13.30 12.85 11.70
N GLY A 90 12.85 13.38 10.56
CA GLY A 90 12.92 12.67 9.29
C GLY A 90 11.99 11.43 9.21
N HIS A 91 10.99 11.37 10.08
CA HIS A 91 10.04 10.27 10.16
C HIS A 91 8.88 10.43 9.17
N THR A 92 8.25 9.33 8.80
CA THR A 92 7.01 9.30 8.03
C THR A 92 5.82 9.25 8.97
N ILE A 93 4.84 10.14 8.78
CA ILE A 93 3.62 10.21 9.58
C ILE A 93 2.46 9.59 8.80
N VAL A 94 1.71 8.71 9.46
CA VAL A 94 0.44 8.16 8.97
C VAL A 94 -0.69 8.68 9.85
N LEU A 95 -1.60 9.46 9.27
CA LEU A 95 -2.79 10.01 9.93
C LEU A 95 -4.01 9.19 9.57
N GLY A 96 -4.67 8.60 10.56
CA GLY A 96 -5.84 7.75 10.40
C GLY A 96 -5.55 6.27 10.71
N TRP A 97 -6.62 5.49 10.77
CA TRP A 97 -6.57 4.04 11.03
C TRP A 97 -7.64 3.34 10.21
N SER A 98 -7.22 2.42 9.38
CA SER A 98 -8.04 1.46 8.62
C SER A 98 -7.19 0.22 8.33
N ASP A 99 -7.74 -0.81 7.71
CA ASP A 99 -6.97 -2.00 7.32
C ASP A 99 -5.80 -1.69 6.36
N GLN A 100 -5.84 -0.57 5.64
CA GLN A 100 -4.75 -0.08 4.81
C GLN A 100 -3.46 0.19 5.59
N VAL A 101 -3.54 0.51 6.89
CA VAL A 101 -2.38 0.78 7.76
C VAL A 101 -1.37 -0.38 7.72
N PHE A 102 -1.85 -1.62 7.68
CA PHE A 102 -0.96 -2.78 7.72
C PHE A 102 -0.14 -2.90 6.44
N THR A 103 -0.77 -2.75 5.28
CA THR A 103 -0.06 -2.72 3.98
C THR A 103 0.92 -1.55 3.93
N VAL A 104 0.47 -0.34 4.30
CA VAL A 104 1.33 0.85 4.31
C VAL A 104 2.53 0.68 5.22
N VAL A 105 2.35 0.17 6.45
CA VAL A 105 3.47 -0.04 7.38
C VAL A 105 4.41 -1.13 6.88
N SER A 106 3.89 -2.23 6.33
CA SER A 106 4.71 -3.29 5.73
C SER A 106 5.60 -2.76 4.60
N GLU A 107 5.02 -2.00 3.69
CA GLU A 107 5.73 -1.40 2.56
C GLU A 107 6.74 -0.33 3.00
N LEU A 108 6.40 0.52 3.99
CA LEU A 108 7.36 1.48 4.55
C LEU A 108 8.52 0.79 5.28
N VAL A 109 8.28 -0.36 5.91
CA VAL A 109 9.35 -1.17 6.52
C VAL A 109 10.29 -1.68 5.43
N GLU A 110 9.75 -2.16 4.31
CA GLU A 110 10.52 -2.64 3.15
C GLU A 110 11.32 -1.50 2.52
N ALA A 111 10.67 -0.38 2.20
CA ALA A 111 11.32 0.82 1.65
C ALA A 111 12.50 1.33 2.51
N ASN A 112 12.42 1.12 3.80
CA ASN A 112 13.43 1.56 4.76
C ASN A 112 14.53 0.51 5.05
N GLN A 113 14.57 -0.63 4.38
CA GLN A 113 15.55 -1.69 4.69
C GLN A 113 17.00 -1.23 4.54
N SER A 114 17.27 -0.36 3.57
CA SER A 114 18.59 0.23 3.33
C SER A 114 18.98 1.30 4.37
N GLU A 115 18.00 1.83 5.11
CA GLU A 115 18.19 2.91 6.08
C GLU A 115 18.66 2.37 7.44
N ARG A 116 19.67 3.01 8.04
CA ARG A 116 20.18 2.58 9.35
C ARG A 116 19.19 2.79 10.49
N ARG A 117 18.36 3.81 10.40
CA ARG A 117 17.32 4.18 11.37
C ARG A 117 16.20 4.91 10.66
N SER A 118 15.06 4.32 10.65
CA SER A 118 13.83 4.94 10.15
C SER A 118 12.72 4.85 11.20
N CYS A 119 11.73 5.70 11.06
CA CYS A 119 10.63 5.77 12.01
C CYS A 119 9.32 6.06 11.26
N VAL A 120 8.32 5.24 11.50
CA VAL A 120 6.94 5.45 11.06
C VAL A 120 6.10 5.77 12.28
N VAL A 121 5.33 6.85 12.22
CA VAL A 121 4.52 7.34 13.33
C VAL A 121 3.06 7.36 12.92
N ILE A 122 2.23 6.66 13.66
CA ILE A 122 0.79 6.57 13.38
C ILE A 122 0.04 7.41 14.43
N LEU A 123 -0.83 8.30 13.96
CA LEU A 123 -1.77 9.06 14.79
C LEU A 123 -3.20 8.68 14.42
N ALA A 124 -3.93 8.14 15.38
CA ALA A 124 -5.33 7.79 15.17
C ALA A 124 -6.15 7.89 16.46
N ASP A 125 -7.45 8.08 16.32
CA ASP A 125 -8.41 8.08 17.44
C ASP A 125 -8.73 6.63 17.85
N ARG A 126 -7.69 5.92 18.28
CA ARG A 126 -7.70 4.53 18.75
C ARG A 126 -6.77 4.38 19.95
N ASP A 127 -7.00 3.35 20.74
CA ASP A 127 -6.09 3.03 21.84
C ASP A 127 -4.71 2.65 21.31
N LYS A 128 -3.66 3.21 21.92
CA LYS A 128 -2.26 2.98 21.50
C LYS A 128 -1.87 1.51 21.56
N ILE A 129 -2.27 0.81 22.64
CA ILE A 129 -1.89 -0.59 22.87
C ILE A 129 -2.57 -1.46 21.82
N PHE A 130 -3.85 -1.20 21.55
CA PHE A 130 -4.57 -1.88 20.47
C PHE A 130 -3.88 -1.72 19.12
N MET A 131 -3.45 -0.50 18.77
CA MET A 131 -2.73 -0.26 17.51
C MET A 131 -1.39 -1.00 17.45
N GLU A 132 -0.58 -0.91 18.52
CA GLU A 132 0.73 -1.57 18.60
C GLU A 132 0.61 -3.10 18.54
N ASP A 133 -0.36 -3.69 19.24
CA ASP A 133 -0.58 -5.14 19.24
C ASP A 133 -1.13 -5.62 17.88
N SER A 134 -2.01 -4.85 17.24
CA SER A 134 -2.54 -5.16 15.91
C SER A 134 -1.44 -5.17 14.85
N ILE A 135 -0.53 -4.17 14.90
CA ILE A 135 0.62 -4.10 13.98
C ILE A 135 1.55 -5.27 14.24
N ARG A 136 1.91 -5.54 15.50
CA ARG A 136 2.82 -6.65 15.85
C ARG A 136 2.26 -8.02 15.44
N ALA A 137 0.94 -8.20 15.50
CA ALA A 137 0.31 -9.45 15.10
C ALA A 137 0.40 -9.71 13.59
N ARG A 138 0.30 -8.64 12.77
CA ARG A 138 0.33 -8.76 11.29
C ARG A 138 1.72 -8.52 10.70
N ILE A 139 2.56 -7.72 11.38
CA ILE A 139 3.93 -7.37 10.95
C ILE A 139 4.87 -7.66 12.13
N PRO A 140 5.24 -8.94 12.34
CA PRO A 140 6.04 -9.35 13.49
C PRO A 140 7.49 -8.85 13.45
N ASP A 141 8.03 -8.60 12.25
CA ASP A 141 9.37 -8.05 12.05
C ASP A 141 9.27 -6.70 11.31
N THR A 142 9.81 -5.66 11.92
CA THR A 142 9.89 -4.31 11.34
C THR A 142 11.33 -3.90 11.02
N GLY A 143 12.27 -4.82 11.06
CA GLY A 143 13.68 -4.60 10.75
C GLY A 143 14.29 -3.41 11.51
N SER A 144 14.91 -2.49 10.77
CA SER A 144 15.48 -1.24 11.30
C SER A 144 14.44 -0.13 11.56
N THR A 145 13.19 -0.31 11.10
CA THR A 145 12.13 0.69 11.18
C THR A 145 11.39 0.62 12.53
N ARG A 146 11.36 1.73 13.25
CA ARG A 146 10.58 1.86 14.48
C ARG A 146 9.17 2.32 14.17
N VAL A 147 8.17 1.53 14.53
CA VAL A 147 6.76 1.91 14.42
C VAL A 147 6.27 2.44 15.77
N ILE A 148 5.78 3.68 15.78
CA ILE A 148 5.35 4.39 16.99
C ILE A 148 3.89 4.81 16.84
N CYS A 149 3.01 4.32 17.71
CA CYS A 149 1.62 4.71 17.73
C CYS A 149 1.36 5.84 18.72
N ARG A 150 0.48 6.78 18.33
CA ARG A 150 -0.01 7.87 19.16
C ARG A 150 -1.55 7.86 19.13
N SER A 151 -2.14 7.91 20.32
CA SER A 151 -3.60 8.02 20.50
C SER A 151 -4.00 9.49 20.46
N GLY A 152 -4.71 9.90 19.42
CA GLY A 152 -5.20 11.26 19.22
C GLY A 152 -6.01 11.37 17.94
N ASN A 153 -6.83 12.40 17.85
CA ASN A 153 -7.70 12.62 16.70
C ASN A 153 -6.99 13.50 15.66
N PRO A 154 -6.75 12.98 14.42
CA PRO A 154 -6.14 13.77 13.34
C PRO A 154 -6.90 15.06 12.99
N LEU A 155 -8.19 15.15 13.34
CA LEU A 155 -9.02 16.33 13.13
C LEU A 155 -8.84 17.40 14.21
N VAL A 156 -7.98 17.15 15.22
CA VAL A 156 -7.71 18.07 16.33
C VAL A 156 -6.28 18.59 16.22
N ARG A 157 -6.13 19.92 16.05
CA ARG A 157 -4.81 20.56 15.88
C ARG A 157 -3.82 20.24 16.99
N ALA A 158 -4.28 20.18 18.25
CA ALA A 158 -3.41 19.88 19.40
C ALA A 158 -2.88 18.43 19.34
N ASP A 159 -3.66 17.48 18.82
CA ASP A 159 -3.26 16.10 18.72
C ASP A 159 -2.28 15.88 17.53
N LEU A 160 -2.38 16.70 16.46
CA LEU A 160 -1.39 16.68 15.38
C LEU A 160 0.03 17.05 15.87
N GLU A 161 0.17 17.88 16.90
CA GLU A 161 1.48 18.21 17.47
C GLU A 161 2.15 17.02 18.19
N LEU A 162 1.39 15.98 18.55
CA LEU A 162 1.93 14.77 19.18
C LEU A 162 2.90 14.03 18.26
N VAL A 163 2.75 14.17 16.94
CA VAL A 163 3.57 13.49 15.94
C VAL A 163 4.64 14.37 15.30
N SER A 164 4.84 15.59 15.82
CA SER A 164 5.89 16.54 15.39
C SER A 164 5.98 16.73 13.86
N PRO A 165 4.91 17.24 13.22
CA PRO A 165 4.84 17.31 11.75
C PRO A 165 5.88 18.24 11.12
N ASP A 166 6.41 19.22 11.85
CA ASP A 166 7.46 20.15 11.35
C ASP A 166 8.82 19.48 11.09
N THR A 167 9.04 18.30 11.67
CA THR A 167 10.30 17.54 11.53
C THR A 167 10.14 16.27 10.72
N ALA A 168 8.94 16.01 10.19
CA ALA A 168 8.64 14.84 9.38
C ALA A 168 9.24 14.97 7.96
N LYS A 169 9.61 13.83 7.36
CA LYS A 169 9.99 13.70 5.93
C LYS A 169 8.73 13.79 5.06
N SER A 170 7.73 13.04 5.42
CA SER A 170 6.49 12.89 4.67
C SER A 170 5.30 12.64 5.59
N LEU A 171 4.10 12.85 5.04
CA LEU A 171 2.86 12.72 5.77
C LEU A 171 1.80 12.07 4.86
N MET A 172 1.24 10.98 5.31
CA MET A 172 0.16 10.26 4.64
C MET A 172 -1.14 10.44 5.41
N VAL A 173 -2.21 10.79 4.71
CA VAL A 173 -3.56 10.85 5.27
C VAL A 173 -4.36 9.67 4.74
N LEU A 174 -4.63 8.70 5.62
CA LEU A 174 -5.45 7.54 5.28
C LEU A 174 -6.92 7.81 5.60
N PRO A 175 -7.83 7.44 4.70
CA PRO A 175 -9.26 7.47 5.01
C PRO A 175 -9.56 6.50 6.17
N PRO A 176 -10.28 6.96 7.21
CA PRO A 176 -10.74 6.08 8.28
C PRO A 176 -11.83 5.14 7.78
N GLU A 177 -12.19 4.15 8.58
CA GLU A 177 -13.35 3.31 8.32
C GLU A 177 -14.64 4.10 8.56
N GLY A 178 -15.65 3.88 7.71
CA GLY A 178 -16.98 4.46 7.88
C GLY A 178 -17.50 5.21 6.64
N PRO A 179 -18.74 5.73 6.73
CA PRO A 179 -19.39 6.38 5.59
C PRO A 179 -18.82 7.76 5.28
N ASP A 180 -18.31 8.49 6.27
CA ASP A 180 -17.83 9.88 6.13
C ASP A 180 -16.31 9.98 5.95
N ARG A 181 -15.67 8.89 5.52
CA ARG A 181 -14.20 8.77 5.44
C ARG A 181 -13.52 9.88 4.61
N ASP A 182 -14.10 10.29 3.50
CA ASP A 182 -13.55 11.36 2.65
C ASP A 182 -13.69 12.74 3.31
N ILE A 183 -14.77 12.96 4.05
CA ILE A 183 -14.98 14.19 4.81
C ILE A 183 -13.88 14.37 5.86
N ASP A 184 -13.48 13.30 6.52
CA ASP A 184 -12.40 13.34 7.52
C ASP A 184 -11.03 13.59 6.86
N VAL A 185 -10.79 13.00 5.68
CA VAL A 185 -9.59 13.32 4.87
C VAL A 185 -9.57 14.80 4.49
N ILE A 186 -10.67 15.34 3.94
CA ILE A 186 -10.78 16.75 3.54
C ILE A 186 -10.55 17.68 4.73
N LYS A 187 -11.15 17.39 5.88
CA LYS A 187 -10.92 18.18 7.11
C LYS A 187 -9.47 18.14 7.57
N THR A 188 -8.84 16.95 7.52
CA THR A 188 -7.42 16.80 7.87
C THR A 188 -6.53 17.62 6.94
N LEU A 189 -6.78 17.59 5.62
CA LEU A 189 -6.07 18.41 4.64
C LEU A 189 -6.24 19.90 4.91
N LEU A 190 -7.45 20.38 5.24
CA LEU A 190 -7.70 21.78 5.61
C LEU A 190 -6.93 22.19 6.87
N LEU A 191 -6.86 21.31 7.87
CA LEU A 191 -6.06 21.56 9.09
C LEU A 191 -4.57 21.68 8.77
N LEU A 192 -4.05 20.77 7.94
CA LEU A 192 -2.65 20.80 7.50
C LEU A 192 -2.35 22.02 6.62
N GLN A 193 -3.28 22.41 5.73
CA GLN A 193 -3.15 23.62 4.91
C GLN A 193 -3.11 24.89 5.77
N SER A 194 -4.00 25.00 6.76
CA SER A 194 -4.11 26.17 7.65
C SER A 194 -3.03 26.23 8.72
N ARG A 195 -2.19 25.19 8.84
CA ARG A 195 -1.11 25.11 9.83
C ARG A 195 0.01 26.10 9.50
N LYS A 196 0.55 26.76 10.51
CA LYS A 196 1.79 27.54 10.40
C LYS A 196 2.97 26.57 10.56
N TRP A 197 3.68 26.35 9.49
CA TRP A 197 4.88 25.51 9.47
C TRP A 197 6.08 26.29 9.96
N THR A 198 6.90 25.69 10.84
CA THR A 198 8.12 26.31 11.38
C THR A 198 9.37 25.94 10.57
N GLY A 199 9.29 24.89 9.74
CA GLY A 199 10.32 24.40 8.84
C GLY A 199 9.83 24.21 7.41
N SER A 200 10.53 23.38 6.64
CA SER A 200 10.05 22.93 5.33
C SER A 200 8.80 22.09 5.52
N ARG A 201 7.77 22.38 4.73
CA ARG A 201 6.55 21.56 4.74
C ARG A 201 6.90 20.13 4.27
N PRO A 202 6.51 19.07 4.99
CA PRO A 202 6.70 17.71 4.53
C PRO A 202 5.89 17.46 3.26
N HIS A 203 6.27 16.47 2.49
CA HIS A 203 5.44 15.97 1.39
C HIS A 203 4.18 15.32 1.96
N ILE A 204 3.00 15.69 1.44
CA ILE A 204 1.71 15.22 1.94
C ILE A 204 1.03 14.44 0.83
N VAL A 205 0.60 13.22 1.13
CA VAL A 205 -0.14 12.33 0.22
C VAL A 205 -1.43 11.88 0.87
N SER A 206 -2.51 11.81 0.12
CA SER A 206 -3.79 11.28 0.58
C SER A 206 -4.55 10.63 -0.55
N ALA A 207 -5.58 9.86 -0.22
CA ALA A 207 -6.55 9.34 -1.17
C ALA A 207 -7.97 9.72 -0.76
N VAL A 208 -8.83 9.92 -1.75
CA VAL A 208 -10.28 9.96 -1.58
C VAL A 208 -10.88 8.70 -2.17
N HIS A 209 -11.93 8.20 -1.52
CA HIS A 209 -12.59 6.97 -1.95
C HIS A 209 -13.62 7.20 -3.06
N ASP A 210 -14.33 8.33 -2.98
CA ASP A 210 -15.34 8.73 -3.95
C ASP A 210 -14.79 9.86 -4.83
N SER A 211 -14.77 9.65 -6.14
CA SER A 211 -14.28 10.61 -7.12
C SER A 211 -15.03 11.94 -7.08
N GLU A 212 -16.30 11.98 -6.63
CA GLU A 212 -17.05 13.23 -6.49
C GLU A 212 -16.41 14.16 -5.45
N ASN A 213 -15.68 13.61 -4.49
CA ASN A 213 -14.97 14.34 -3.43
C ASN A 213 -13.58 14.82 -3.85
N LEU A 214 -13.05 14.37 -5.01
CA LEU A 214 -11.68 14.69 -5.44
C LEU A 214 -11.44 16.20 -5.55
N ALA A 215 -12.34 16.93 -6.21
CA ALA A 215 -12.20 18.37 -6.39
C ALA A 215 -12.19 19.12 -5.05
N ALA A 216 -13.03 18.71 -4.09
CA ALA A 216 -13.07 19.29 -2.76
C ALA A 216 -11.79 18.99 -1.98
N ALA A 217 -11.25 17.77 -2.08
CA ALA A 217 -10.01 17.38 -1.44
C ALA A 217 -8.78 18.11 -2.04
N GLN A 218 -8.73 18.30 -3.35
CA GLN A 218 -7.69 19.09 -4.02
C GLN A 218 -7.72 20.57 -3.61
N LEU A 219 -8.91 21.16 -3.48
CA LEU A 219 -9.07 22.52 -2.95
C LEU A 219 -8.60 22.60 -1.49
N ALA A 220 -8.94 21.60 -0.67
CA ALA A 220 -8.49 21.52 0.72
C ALA A 220 -6.96 21.33 0.83
N ALA A 221 -6.35 20.63 -0.11
CA ALA A 221 -4.91 20.46 -0.21
C ALA A 221 -4.16 21.75 -0.58
N GLY A 222 -4.81 22.68 -1.30
CA GLY A 222 -4.26 23.99 -1.67
C GLY A 222 -2.97 23.90 -2.48
N GLY A 223 -2.79 22.86 -3.31
CA GLY A 223 -1.57 22.60 -4.10
C GLY A 223 -0.37 22.10 -3.29
N HIS A 224 -0.56 21.77 -2.01
CA HIS A 224 0.51 21.34 -1.11
C HIS A 224 0.45 19.86 -0.71
N ALA A 225 -0.61 19.17 -1.09
CA ALA A 225 -0.75 17.75 -0.92
C ALA A 225 -1.15 17.10 -2.25
N LEU A 226 -0.69 15.88 -2.45
CA LEU A 226 -1.11 15.03 -3.54
C LEU A 226 -2.34 14.26 -3.11
N VAL A 227 -3.41 14.33 -3.90
CA VAL A 227 -4.67 13.62 -3.64
C VAL A 227 -4.94 12.64 -4.76
N ILE A 228 -5.06 11.37 -4.41
CA ILE A 228 -5.32 10.25 -5.33
C ILE A 228 -6.82 9.96 -5.36
N ASP A 229 -7.36 9.72 -6.56
CA ASP A 229 -8.70 9.19 -6.77
C ASP A 229 -8.65 7.66 -6.70
N ALA A 230 -9.00 7.10 -5.54
CA ALA A 230 -8.96 5.66 -5.33
C ALA A 230 -9.99 4.89 -6.16
N GLU A 231 -11.17 5.48 -6.37
CA GLU A 231 -12.22 4.86 -7.18
C GLU A 231 -11.81 4.77 -8.65
N ASP A 232 -11.27 5.86 -9.20
CA ASP A 232 -10.84 5.91 -10.61
C ASP A 232 -9.72 4.90 -10.89
N ILE A 233 -8.74 4.80 -10.00
CA ILE A 233 -7.66 3.81 -10.11
C ILE A 233 -8.22 2.38 -10.06
N ALA A 234 -9.13 2.09 -9.13
CA ALA A 234 -9.74 0.76 -9.04
C ALA A 234 -10.50 0.38 -10.33
N VAL A 235 -11.27 1.31 -10.87
CA VAL A 235 -12.02 1.10 -12.12
C VAL A 235 -11.06 0.85 -13.30
N ARG A 236 -9.97 1.61 -13.40
CA ARG A 236 -8.96 1.43 -14.47
C ARG A 236 -8.25 0.09 -14.36
N LEU A 237 -7.88 -0.33 -13.15
CA LEU A 237 -7.27 -1.64 -12.93
C LEU A 237 -8.19 -2.79 -13.33
N ILE A 238 -9.48 -2.71 -12.96
CA ILE A 238 -10.47 -3.72 -13.34
C ILE A 238 -10.62 -3.75 -14.87
N ALA A 239 -10.72 -2.60 -15.53
CA ALA A 239 -10.87 -2.51 -16.97
C ALA A 239 -9.64 -3.03 -17.72
N GLN A 240 -8.43 -2.74 -17.24
CA GLN A 240 -7.18 -3.24 -17.83
C GLN A 240 -7.03 -4.75 -17.63
N ALA A 241 -7.28 -5.26 -16.41
CA ALA A 241 -7.21 -6.68 -16.10
C ALA A 241 -8.27 -7.51 -16.86
N HIS A 242 -9.45 -6.94 -17.10
CA HIS A 242 -10.47 -7.54 -17.95
C HIS A 242 -9.94 -7.89 -19.36
N ARG A 243 -9.12 -7.01 -19.92
CA ARG A 243 -8.56 -7.20 -21.28
C ARG A 243 -7.39 -8.18 -21.30
N GLN A 244 -6.66 -8.30 -20.20
CA GLN A 244 -5.38 -9.02 -20.16
C GLN A 244 -5.15 -9.71 -18.82
N THR A 245 -5.33 -10.99 -18.81
CA THR A 245 -5.15 -11.85 -17.63
C THR A 245 -3.72 -11.80 -17.09
N GLY A 246 -3.56 -11.62 -15.79
CA GLY A 246 -2.27 -11.56 -15.08
C GLY A 246 -1.75 -10.15 -14.85
N LEU A 247 -2.43 -9.12 -15.34
CA LEU A 247 -1.98 -7.73 -15.19
C LEU A 247 -1.95 -7.27 -13.74
N SER A 248 -2.84 -7.79 -12.89
CA SER A 248 -2.84 -7.48 -11.46
C SER A 248 -1.54 -7.86 -10.76
N ALA A 249 -0.91 -8.96 -11.16
CA ALA A 249 0.37 -9.39 -10.60
C ALA A 249 1.52 -8.45 -11.03
N VAL A 250 1.50 -7.96 -12.28
CA VAL A 250 2.46 -6.95 -12.76
C VAL A 250 2.35 -5.66 -11.96
N PHE A 251 1.13 -5.16 -11.74
CA PHE A 251 0.93 -3.96 -10.93
C PHE A 251 1.33 -4.16 -9.47
N ASN A 252 1.00 -5.30 -8.87
CA ASN A 252 1.40 -5.59 -7.50
C ASN A 252 2.93 -5.59 -7.35
N GLU A 253 3.68 -6.14 -8.31
CA GLU A 253 5.15 -6.13 -8.28
C GLU A 253 5.70 -4.71 -8.47
N LEU A 254 5.25 -3.97 -9.49
CA LEU A 254 5.78 -2.64 -9.79
C LEU A 254 5.42 -1.56 -8.76
N LEU A 255 4.39 -1.78 -7.96
CA LEU A 255 3.92 -0.84 -6.94
C LEU A 255 4.40 -1.20 -5.52
N SER A 256 4.85 -2.44 -5.28
CA SER A 256 5.46 -2.87 -4.02
C SER A 256 6.92 -2.46 -3.97
N PHE A 257 7.46 -2.27 -2.76
CA PHE A 257 8.90 -2.14 -2.52
C PHE A 257 9.61 -3.51 -2.48
N ILE A 258 8.88 -4.60 -2.65
CA ILE A 258 9.43 -5.96 -2.79
C ILE A 258 9.52 -6.28 -4.27
N GLY A 259 10.73 -6.41 -4.82
CA GLY A 259 10.96 -6.74 -6.22
C GLY A 259 11.35 -5.54 -7.08
N ASN A 260 10.73 -5.41 -8.24
CA ASN A 260 11.11 -4.37 -9.21
C ASN A 260 10.29 -3.09 -9.02
N GLU A 261 10.97 -1.95 -8.92
CA GLU A 261 10.40 -0.62 -8.72
C GLU A 261 10.86 0.37 -9.80
N PHE A 262 10.27 1.58 -9.76
CA PHE A 262 10.63 2.69 -10.64
C PHE A 262 11.69 3.58 -10.02
N TYR A 263 12.84 3.72 -10.68
CA TYR A 263 13.92 4.62 -10.28
C TYR A 263 14.22 5.68 -11.34
N PHE A 264 14.49 6.91 -10.90
CA PHE A 264 15.04 7.95 -11.76
C PHE A 264 16.56 7.92 -11.70
N HIS A 265 17.19 7.42 -12.75
CA HIS A 265 18.63 7.25 -12.85
C HIS A 265 19.25 8.29 -13.78
N THR A 266 20.37 8.88 -13.39
CA THR A 266 21.14 9.80 -14.23
C THR A 266 22.36 9.09 -14.76
N GLU A 267 22.47 8.94 -16.10
CA GLU A 267 23.60 8.27 -16.75
C GLU A 267 24.27 9.21 -17.77
N PRO A 268 25.35 9.88 -17.39
CA PRO A 268 26.02 10.86 -18.27
C PRO A 268 26.55 10.24 -19.58
N ALA A 269 26.87 8.95 -19.58
CA ALA A 269 27.38 8.26 -20.78
C ALA A 269 26.31 8.09 -21.87
N LEU A 270 25.02 8.22 -21.53
CA LEU A 270 23.92 8.11 -22.48
C LEU A 270 23.43 9.47 -23.01
N VAL A 271 23.97 10.58 -22.55
CA VAL A 271 23.62 11.91 -23.07
C VAL A 271 23.99 12.01 -24.54
N GLY A 272 23.02 12.39 -25.39
CA GLY A 272 23.13 12.41 -26.85
C GLY A 272 22.75 11.10 -27.52
N SER A 273 22.53 10.02 -26.77
CA SER A 273 22.00 8.75 -27.30
C SER A 273 20.48 8.83 -27.40
N THR A 274 19.88 7.95 -28.21
CA THR A 274 18.43 7.82 -28.30
C THR A 274 17.91 6.87 -27.23
N TYR A 275 16.64 7.03 -26.84
CA TYR A 275 15.95 6.14 -25.90
C TYR A 275 16.01 4.68 -26.36
N GLY A 276 15.75 4.42 -27.65
CA GLY A 276 15.83 3.08 -28.21
C GLY A 276 17.22 2.41 -28.09
N LEU A 277 18.32 3.20 -28.06
CA LEU A 277 19.66 2.69 -27.77
C LEU A 277 19.88 2.44 -26.27
N ALA A 278 19.25 3.26 -25.41
CA ALA A 278 19.33 3.12 -23.96
C ALA A 278 18.67 1.82 -23.46
N LEU A 279 17.66 1.28 -24.16
CA LEU A 279 17.02 -0.01 -23.82
C LEU A 279 18.02 -1.16 -23.69
N HIS A 280 19.14 -1.11 -24.43
CA HIS A 280 20.19 -2.14 -24.40
C HIS A 280 21.43 -1.73 -23.60
N ALA A 281 21.39 -0.57 -22.92
CA ALA A 281 22.58 -0.02 -22.28
C ALA A 281 22.87 -0.60 -20.89
N PHE A 282 21.87 -1.10 -20.19
CA PHE A 282 22.01 -1.57 -18.81
C PHE A 282 22.09 -3.09 -18.72
N GLU A 283 22.90 -3.60 -17.81
CA GLU A 283 23.00 -5.04 -17.51
C GLU A 283 21.78 -5.52 -16.72
N LEU A 284 21.45 -4.80 -15.65
CA LEU A 284 20.25 -4.96 -14.85
C LEU A 284 19.50 -3.63 -14.85
N GLY A 285 18.18 -3.70 -14.79
CA GLY A 285 17.32 -2.54 -14.94
C GLY A 285 16.92 -2.26 -16.38
N ILE A 286 15.64 -1.98 -16.60
CA ILE A 286 15.06 -1.75 -17.92
C ILE A 286 14.59 -0.31 -18.01
N PRO A 287 15.14 0.52 -18.92
CA PRO A 287 14.60 1.84 -19.21
C PRO A 287 13.15 1.73 -19.66
N VAL A 288 12.26 2.51 -19.05
CA VAL A 288 10.84 2.53 -19.37
C VAL A 288 10.34 3.94 -19.70
N GLY A 289 11.17 4.96 -19.50
CA GLY A 289 10.79 6.33 -19.76
C GLY A 289 11.94 7.32 -19.60
N LEU A 290 11.61 8.59 -19.80
CA LEU A 290 12.51 9.73 -19.64
C LEU A 290 11.84 10.80 -18.79
N ARG A 291 12.62 11.44 -17.93
CA ARG A 291 12.24 12.67 -17.22
C ARG A 291 13.17 13.79 -17.68
N ASN A 292 12.60 14.79 -18.31
CA ASN A 292 13.39 15.91 -18.80
C ASN A 292 13.86 16.84 -17.66
N ALA A 293 14.80 17.74 -17.97
CA ALA A 293 15.32 18.71 -17.01
C ALA A 293 14.27 19.68 -16.43
N ARG A 294 13.07 19.77 -17.03
CA ARG A 294 11.93 20.56 -16.52
C ARG A 294 11.10 19.77 -15.53
N GLY A 295 11.29 18.44 -15.43
CA GLY A 295 10.56 17.54 -14.57
C GLY A 295 9.39 16.83 -15.23
N ASP A 296 9.13 17.04 -16.54
CA ASP A 296 8.11 16.31 -17.28
C ASP A 296 8.55 14.87 -17.49
N VAL A 297 7.68 13.93 -17.22
CA VAL A 297 7.91 12.48 -17.38
C VAL A 297 7.15 11.98 -18.59
N LEU A 298 7.79 11.14 -19.38
CA LEU A 298 7.18 10.44 -20.51
C LEU A 298 7.53 8.96 -20.42
N VAL A 299 6.52 8.11 -20.21
CA VAL A 299 6.67 6.66 -20.21
C VAL A 299 6.66 6.17 -21.66
N ASN A 300 7.50 5.20 -21.99
CA ASN A 300 7.67 4.66 -23.34
C ASN A 300 7.78 5.74 -24.43
N PRO A 301 8.74 6.68 -24.33
CA PRO A 301 8.89 7.74 -25.32
C PRO A 301 9.22 7.16 -26.69
N PRO A 302 9.00 7.92 -27.78
CA PRO A 302 9.44 7.53 -29.12
C PRO A 302 10.90 7.06 -29.12
N MET A 303 11.20 5.98 -29.85
CA MET A 303 12.51 5.32 -29.81
C MET A 303 13.68 6.20 -30.28
N ASP A 304 13.40 7.26 -31.03
CA ASP A 304 14.34 8.28 -31.51
C ASP A 304 14.48 9.49 -30.56
N SER A 305 13.76 9.51 -29.43
CA SER A 305 13.88 10.55 -28.41
C SER A 305 15.31 10.62 -27.88
N VAL A 306 15.93 11.80 -27.97
CA VAL A 306 17.32 12.02 -27.55
C VAL A 306 17.38 12.37 -26.08
N ILE A 307 18.24 11.69 -25.34
CA ILE A 307 18.53 11.96 -23.93
C ILE A 307 19.37 13.23 -23.83
N GLY A 308 18.83 14.29 -23.25
CA GLY A 308 19.47 15.59 -23.10
C GLY A 308 20.34 15.69 -21.84
N PRO A 309 21.18 16.75 -21.76
CA PRO A 309 21.90 17.04 -20.52
C PRO A 309 20.92 17.39 -19.38
N GLY A 310 21.03 16.68 -18.26
CA GLY A 310 20.18 16.87 -17.09
C GLY A 310 18.88 16.06 -17.12
N ASP A 311 18.62 15.29 -18.18
CA ASP A 311 17.54 14.33 -18.21
C ASP A 311 17.87 13.13 -17.31
N GLN A 312 16.83 12.50 -16.80
CA GLN A 312 16.89 11.24 -16.05
C GLN A 312 16.16 10.14 -16.81
N ILE A 313 16.71 8.95 -16.74
CA ILE A 313 16.08 7.76 -17.31
C ILE A 313 15.21 7.15 -16.23
N LEU A 314 13.95 6.89 -16.52
CA LEU A 314 13.07 6.09 -15.68
C LEU A 314 13.39 4.61 -15.92
N VAL A 315 13.83 3.91 -14.88
CA VAL A 315 14.30 2.52 -14.96
C VAL A 315 13.48 1.66 -14.02
N VAL A 316 13.05 0.50 -14.48
CA VAL A 316 12.50 -0.57 -13.62
C VAL A 316 13.66 -1.47 -13.21
N ALA A 317 13.90 -1.58 -11.90
CA ALA A 317 14.99 -2.36 -11.32
C ALA A 317 14.63 -2.83 -9.91
N GLU A 318 15.33 -3.86 -9.41
CA GLU A 318 15.15 -4.37 -8.04
C GLU A 318 15.78 -3.43 -6.98
N ASP A 319 16.87 -2.73 -7.35
CA ASP A 319 17.57 -1.79 -6.47
C ASP A 319 18.31 -0.75 -7.35
N ASP A 320 18.36 0.51 -6.93
CA ASP A 320 19.01 1.60 -7.66
C ASP A 320 20.53 1.38 -7.81
N LEU A 321 21.17 0.70 -6.86
CA LEU A 321 22.59 0.33 -6.90
C LEU A 321 22.91 -0.75 -7.94
N LEU A 322 21.90 -1.48 -8.40
CA LEU A 322 22.04 -2.50 -9.45
C LEU A 322 21.95 -1.92 -10.85
N ILE A 323 21.50 -0.68 -11.00
CA ILE A 323 21.42 0.00 -12.30
C ILE A 323 22.83 0.32 -12.79
N ARG A 324 23.35 -0.52 -13.70
CA ARG A 324 24.73 -0.41 -14.23
C ARG A 324 24.75 -0.61 -15.73
N LEU A 325 25.63 0.12 -16.41
CA LEU A 325 25.85 -0.07 -17.84
C LEU A 325 26.45 -1.45 -18.13
N CYS A 326 26.00 -2.05 -19.23
CA CYS A 326 26.58 -3.29 -19.74
C CYS A 326 28.03 -3.06 -20.16
N GLU A 327 28.95 -3.91 -19.71
CA GLU A 327 30.32 -3.97 -20.27
C GLU A 327 30.29 -4.50 -21.72
N THR A 328 29.42 -5.46 -21.98
CA THR A 328 29.26 -6.07 -23.32
C THR A 328 27.76 -6.17 -23.63
N ARG A 329 27.34 -5.66 -24.77
CA ARG A 329 25.95 -5.76 -25.20
C ARG A 329 25.56 -7.22 -25.40
N PRO A 330 24.40 -7.67 -24.88
CA PRO A 330 23.90 -9.03 -25.13
C PRO A 330 23.69 -9.29 -26.61
N THR A 331 23.96 -10.53 -27.04
CA THR A 331 23.74 -10.94 -28.42
C THR A 331 22.25 -11.03 -28.73
N ILE A 332 21.81 -10.39 -29.79
CA ILE A 332 20.46 -10.46 -30.32
C ILE A 332 20.38 -11.63 -31.30
N VAL A 333 19.43 -12.53 -31.10
CA VAL A 333 19.18 -13.68 -31.98
C VAL A 333 18.19 -13.25 -33.07
N GLU A 334 18.70 -12.63 -34.13
CA GLU A 334 17.88 -12.08 -35.22
C GLU A 334 16.91 -13.11 -35.84
N SER A 335 17.33 -14.38 -35.97
CA SER A 335 16.52 -15.44 -36.53
C SER A 335 15.31 -15.82 -35.68
N ALA A 336 15.29 -15.43 -34.39
CA ALA A 336 14.18 -15.67 -33.50
C ALA A 336 13.15 -14.53 -33.53
N ILE A 337 13.48 -13.35 -34.09
CA ILE A 337 12.55 -12.23 -34.16
C ILE A 337 11.51 -12.49 -35.24
N THR A 338 10.22 -12.34 -34.85
CA THR A 338 9.11 -12.42 -35.81
C THR A 338 8.72 -11.05 -36.32
N SER A 339 8.33 -10.99 -37.60
CA SER A 339 7.71 -9.81 -38.23
C SER A 339 6.21 -10.01 -38.49
N GLY A 340 5.60 -11.00 -37.85
CA GLY A 340 4.19 -11.33 -38.06
C GLY A 340 3.25 -10.16 -37.72
N PRO A 341 2.09 -10.07 -38.42
CA PRO A 341 1.11 -9.05 -38.12
C PRO A 341 0.53 -9.24 -36.71
N THR A 342 0.25 -8.14 -36.02
CA THR A 342 -0.52 -8.11 -34.80
C THR A 342 -1.94 -8.64 -35.07
N GLN A 343 -2.46 -9.48 -34.21
CA GLN A 343 -3.84 -9.95 -34.32
C GLN A 343 -4.80 -8.76 -34.18
N SER A 344 -5.78 -8.65 -35.10
CA SER A 344 -6.81 -7.64 -34.96
C SER A 344 -7.68 -7.94 -33.74
N PRO A 345 -8.08 -6.93 -32.96
CA PRO A 345 -8.98 -7.12 -31.85
C PRO A 345 -10.29 -7.80 -32.28
N ALA A 346 -10.71 -8.81 -31.52
CA ALA A 346 -12.01 -9.45 -31.73
C ALA A 346 -13.14 -8.67 -31.03
N LEU A 347 -14.41 -8.98 -31.34
CA LEU A 347 -15.55 -8.47 -30.61
C LEU A 347 -15.59 -9.10 -29.21
N ASP A 348 -15.70 -8.27 -28.19
CA ASP A 348 -15.77 -8.70 -26.81
C ASP A 348 -17.21 -9.03 -26.38
N ARG A 349 -17.35 -10.14 -25.66
CA ARG A 349 -18.60 -10.53 -25.01
C ARG A 349 -18.32 -10.74 -23.52
N THR A 350 -18.73 -9.77 -22.74
CA THR A 350 -18.45 -9.68 -21.29
C THR A 350 -19.72 -9.86 -20.49
N VAL A 351 -19.62 -10.54 -19.35
CA VAL A 351 -20.65 -10.48 -18.31
C VAL A 351 -20.06 -9.88 -17.02
N LEU A 352 -20.73 -8.86 -16.50
CA LEU A 352 -20.44 -8.24 -15.22
C LEU A 352 -21.37 -8.84 -14.17
N ILE A 353 -20.83 -9.60 -13.22
CA ILE A 353 -21.59 -10.25 -12.15
C ILE A 353 -21.51 -9.40 -10.88
N GLY A 354 -22.65 -8.93 -10.41
CA GLY A 354 -22.79 -7.95 -9.35
C GLY A 354 -22.93 -6.52 -9.87
N GLU A 355 -23.29 -5.62 -8.98
CA GLU A 355 -23.41 -4.17 -9.23
C GLU A 355 -22.94 -3.44 -7.98
N ASN A 356 -22.17 -2.36 -8.17
CA ASN A 356 -21.74 -1.45 -7.11
C ASN A 356 -21.66 -0.01 -7.63
N SER A 357 -21.24 0.92 -6.78
CA SER A 357 -21.11 2.35 -7.12
C SER A 357 -20.20 2.61 -8.34
N ARG A 358 -19.22 1.74 -8.59
CA ARG A 358 -18.24 1.87 -9.69
C ARG A 358 -18.76 1.36 -11.03
N THR A 359 -19.85 0.60 -11.06
CA THR A 359 -20.39 -0.03 -12.28
C THR A 359 -20.54 0.95 -13.43
N ARG A 360 -21.08 2.15 -13.18
CA ARG A 360 -21.29 3.17 -14.23
C ARG A 360 -19.97 3.62 -14.87
N LYS A 361 -18.95 3.88 -14.06
CA LYS A 361 -17.62 4.30 -14.55
C LYS A 361 -16.93 3.17 -15.30
N LEU A 362 -17.01 1.95 -14.76
CA LEU A 362 -16.43 0.76 -15.38
C LEU A 362 -17.03 0.50 -16.77
N VAL A 363 -18.35 0.54 -16.90
CA VAL A 363 -19.04 0.35 -18.19
C VAL A 363 -18.59 1.40 -19.22
N ARG A 364 -18.52 2.68 -18.84
CA ARG A 364 -18.04 3.75 -19.73
C ARG A 364 -16.58 3.57 -20.14
N LEU A 365 -15.75 3.15 -19.21
CA LEU A 365 -14.33 2.91 -19.50
C LEU A 365 -14.15 1.69 -20.42
N LEU A 366 -14.87 0.60 -20.18
CA LEU A 366 -14.87 -0.56 -21.08
C LEU A 366 -15.36 -0.21 -22.48
N ASP A 367 -16.37 0.67 -22.60
CA ASP A 367 -16.85 1.16 -23.91
C ASP A 367 -15.74 1.80 -24.74
N SER A 368 -14.82 2.52 -24.09
CA SER A 368 -13.69 3.17 -24.78
C SER A 368 -12.62 2.19 -25.28
N PHE A 369 -12.56 0.98 -24.71
CA PHE A 369 -11.52 -0.01 -25.02
C PHE A 369 -11.94 -1.11 -26.00
N VAL A 370 -13.24 -1.31 -26.19
CA VAL A 370 -13.75 -2.44 -27.00
C VAL A 370 -14.10 -2.02 -28.41
N GLN A 371 -14.14 -3.00 -29.31
CA GLN A 371 -14.55 -2.76 -30.71
C GLN A 371 -16.06 -2.49 -30.82
N PRO A 372 -16.49 -1.63 -31.76
CA PRO A 372 -17.91 -1.41 -32.03
C PRO A 372 -18.65 -2.71 -32.34
N GLY A 373 -19.75 -2.94 -31.62
CA GLY A 373 -20.54 -4.18 -31.70
C GLY A 373 -20.23 -5.21 -30.62
N SER A 374 -19.31 -4.90 -29.70
CA SER A 374 -19.08 -5.69 -28.47
C SER A 374 -20.30 -5.62 -27.54
N THR A 375 -20.45 -6.61 -26.67
CA THR A 375 -21.61 -6.73 -25.78
C THR A 375 -21.19 -6.88 -24.33
N LEU A 376 -21.92 -6.24 -23.43
CA LEU A 376 -21.75 -6.38 -21.98
C LEU A 376 -23.10 -6.63 -21.33
N ASP A 377 -23.26 -7.79 -20.68
CA ASP A 377 -24.42 -8.11 -19.87
C ASP A 377 -24.13 -7.83 -18.39
N ILE A 378 -25.01 -7.10 -17.70
CA ILE A 378 -24.95 -6.92 -16.25
C ILE A 378 -25.87 -7.96 -15.62
N ALA A 379 -25.30 -8.85 -14.82
CA ALA A 379 -25.99 -9.93 -14.12
C ALA A 379 -26.05 -9.58 -12.62
N ALA A 380 -27.19 -9.12 -12.15
CA ALA A 380 -27.39 -8.66 -10.78
C ALA A 380 -28.76 -9.05 -10.22
N PRO A 381 -28.94 -9.06 -8.87
CA PRO A 381 -30.23 -9.34 -8.24
C PRO A 381 -31.32 -8.29 -8.54
N ARG A 382 -30.92 -7.11 -8.98
CA ARG A 382 -31.83 -6.00 -9.32
C ARG A 382 -31.37 -5.35 -10.61
N GLN A 383 -32.33 -4.75 -11.32
CA GLN A 383 -31.99 -4.00 -12.52
C GLN A 383 -31.18 -2.74 -12.14
N PRO A 384 -30.05 -2.48 -12.83
CA PRO A 384 -29.26 -1.27 -12.62
C PRO A 384 -30.05 0.01 -12.81
N ALA A 385 -29.53 1.11 -12.28
CA ALA A 385 -30.13 2.42 -12.46
C ALA A 385 -30.28 2.77 -13.95
N ALA A 386 -31.37 3.43 -14.35
CA ALA A 386 -31.61 3.86 -15.73
C ALA A 386 -30.53 4.83 -16.22
N GLY A 387 -30.24 4.83 -17.53
CA GLY A 387 -29.31 5.77 -18.17
C GLY A 387 -27.85 5.34 -18.18
N LEU A 388 -27.56 4.04 -17.99
CA LEU A 388 -26.22 3.49 -18.18
C LEU A 388 -25.81 3.44 -19.67
N ASP A 389 -26.76 3.27 -20.57
CA ASP A 389 -26.61 3.07 -22.01
C ASP A 389 -26.63 4.37 -22.84
N GLU A 390 -27.05 5.51 -22.25
CA GLU A 390 -27.28 6.77 -22.99
C GLU A 390 -26.04 7.37 -23.66
N THR A 391 -24.83 6.96 -23.29
CA THR A 391 -23.56 7.55 -23.77
C THR A 391 -22.61 6.55 -24.42
N LEU A 392 -23.00 5.28 -24.56
CA LEU A 392 -22.14 4.23 -25.09
C LEU A 392 -22.11 4.25 -26.62
N VAL A 393 -20.93 4.01 -27.18
CA VAL A 393 -20.66 4.05 -28.63
C VAL A 393 -20.35 2.66 -29.18
N ASN A 394 -19.57 1.88 -28.44
CA ASN A 394 -19.03 0.60 -28.90
C ASN A 394 -19.73 -0.60 -28.26
N LEU A 395 -20.23 -0.45 -27.02
CA LEU A 395 -20.89 -1.49 -26.25
C LEU A 395 -22.41 -1.49 -26.43
N THR A 396 -22.97 -2.70 -26.55
CA THR A 396 -24.41 -2.93 -26.36
C THR A 396 -24.63 -3.54 -24.98
N LEU A 397 -25.43 -2.87 -24.13
CA LEU A 397 -25.74 -3.35 -22.78
C LEU A 397 -26.93 -4.29 -22.78
N GLY A 398 -26.82 -5.38 -22.03
CA GLY A 398 -27.90 -6.26 -21.63
C GLY A 398 -28.03 -6.29 -20.10
N PHE A 399 -29.20 -6.72 -19.62
CA PHE A 399 -29.42 -7.02 -18.21
C PHE A 399 -29.95 -8.45 -18.03
N LYS A 400 -29.40 -9.17 -17.05
CA LYS A 400 -29.85 -10.50 -16.66
C LYS A 400 -30.09 -10.56 -15.17
N LEU A 401 -31.27 -10.98 -14.75
CA LEU A 401 -31.56 -11.20 -13.34
C LEU A 401 -30.74 -12.41 -12.83
N CYS A 402 -29.87 -12.18 -11.86
CA CYS A 402 -28.98 -13.20 -11.34
C CYS A 402 -28.74 -12.99 -9.84
N GLU A 403 -28.83 -14.08 -9.09
CA GLU A 403 -28.34 -14.15 -7.70
C GLU A 403 -26.94 -14.79 -7.73
N PRO A 404 -25.84 -14.03 -7.58
CA PRO A 404 -24.49 -14.52 -7.84
C PRO A 404 -24.06 -15.72 -6.98
N THR A 405 -24.56 -15.81 -5.75
CA THR A 405 -24.25 -16.89 -4.82
C THR A 405 -25.02 -18.19 -5.10
N ARG A 406 -25.89 -18.20 -6.10
CA ARG A 406 -26.69 -19.37 -6.48
C ARG A 406 -26.22 -19.95 -7.81
N ARG A 407 -25.71 -21.19 -7.76
CA ARG A 407 -25.23 -21.91 -8.95
C ARG A 407 -26.23 -21.91 -10.10
N SER A 408 -27.50 -22.24 -9.83
CA SER A 408 -28.53 -22.30 -10.88
C SER A 408 -28.79 -20.96 -11.58
N SER A 409 -28.57 -19.83 -10.89
CA SER A 409 -28.64 -18.49 -11.48
C SER A 409 -27.47 -18.22 -12.42
N LEU A 410 -26.27 -18.68 -12.06
CA LEU A 410 -25.05 -18.56 -12.89
C LEU A 410 -25.16 -19.46 -14.13
N GLU A 411 -25.60 -20.69 -14.01
CA GLU A 411 -25.82 -21.61 -15.13
C GLU A 411 -26.83 -21.05 -16.15
N ALA A 412 -27.87 -20.36 -15.67
CA ALA A 412 -28.88 -19.72 -16.53
C ALA A 412 -28.31 -18.56 -17.39
N LEU A 413 -27.13 -18.03 -17.08
CA LEU A 413 -26.47 -16.98 -17.86
C LEU A 413 -25.88 -17.48 -19.18
N ASN A 414 -25.68 -18.80 -19.33
CA ASN A 414 -24.98 -19.43 -20.46
C ASN A 414 -23.54 -18.90 -20.60
N LEU A 415 -22.75 -19.08 -19.51
CA LEU A 415 -21.41 -18.49 -19.33
C LEU A 415 -20.44 -18.83 -20.45
N GLY A 416 -20.52 -20.00 -21.07
CA GLY A 416 -19.69 -20.39 -22.21
C GLY A 416 -19.88 -19.53 -23.47
N SER A 417 -20.84 -18.58 -23.47
CA SER A 417 -21.02 -17.63 -24.56
C SER A 417 -20.22 -16.32 -24.39
N TYR A 418 -19.56 -16.12 -23.23
CA TYR A 418 -18.73 -14.95 -22.92
C TYR A 418 -17.25 -15.31 -23.01
N GLN A 419 -16.41 -14.32 -23.31
CA GLN A 419 -14.97 -14.42 -23.23
C GLN A 419 -14.46 -13.94 -21.87
N HIS A 420 -15.15 -12.98 -21.26
CA HIS A 420 -14.72 -12.34 -20.02
C HIS A 420 -15.83 -12.28 -19.00
N ILE A 421 -15.49 -12.61 -17.77
CA ILE A 421 -16.36 -12.49 -16.60
C ILE A 421 -15.69 -11.52 -15.61
N VAL A 422 -16.41 -10.48 -15.21
CA VAL A 422 -15.97 -9.55 -14.15
C VAL A 422 -16.89 -9.73 -12.96
N VAL A 423 -16.33 -10.07 -11.80
CA VAL A 423 -17.09 -10.18 -10.54
C VAL A 423 -16.81 -8.96 -9.69
N LEU A 424 -17.84 -8.16 -9.44
CA LEU A 424 -17.75 -6.98 -8.59
C LEU A 424 -18.10 -7.29 -7.14
N SER A 425 -17.43 -6.61 -6.22
CA SER A 425 -17.75 -6.63 -4.79
C SER A 425 -19.07 -5.90 -4.51
N ASP A 426 -19.83 -6.39 -3.53
CA ASP A 426 -21.09 -5.77 -3.08
C ASP A 426 -20.78 -4.67 -2.05
N ASP A 427 -20.85 -3.41 -2.43
CA ASP A 427 -20.57 -2.25 -1.57
C ASP A 427 -21.76 -1.84 -0.68
N THR A 428 -22.88 -2.55 -0.76
CA THR A 428 -24.04 -2.34 0.13
C THR A 428 -23.89 -3.07 1.47
N VAL A 429 -22.89 -3.93 1.61
CA VAL A 429 -22.56 -4.67 2.83
C VAL A 429 -21.12 -4.37 3.26
N ALA A 430 -20.80 -4.75 4.50
CA ALA A 430 -19.42 -4.60 5.00
C ALA A 430 -18.42 -5.43 4.17
N PRO A 431 -17.12 -5.03 4.10
CA PRO A 431 -16.10 -5.67 3.27
C PRO A 431 -15.99 -7.20 3.44
N GLY A 432 -15.95 -7.71 4.67
CA GLY A 432 -15.84 -9.15 4.92
C GLY A 432 -17.01 -9.95 4.34
N PRO A 433 -18.28 -9.68 4.70
CA PRO A 433 -19.45 -10.32 4.08
C PRO A 433 -19.54 -10.14 2.55
N SER A 434 -19.02 -9.04 2.00
CA SER A 434 -18.92 -8.84 0.56
C SER A 434 -17.99 -9.87 -0.07
N ASP A 435 -16.78 -10.00 0.48
CA ASP A 435 -15.77 -10.95 0.00
C ASP A 435 -16.24 -12.40 0.16
N ASP A 436 -16.94 -12.76 1.25
CA ASP A 436 -17.54 -14.07 1.43
C ASP A 436 -18.50 -14.45 0.29
N ARG A 437 -19.34 -13.50 -0.15
CA ARG A 437 -20.25 -13.69 -1.30
C ARG A 437 -19.47 -13.86 -2.60
N THR A 438 -18.43 -13.05 -2.79
CA THR A 438 -17.54 -13.13 -3.95
C THR A 438 -16.86 -14.50 -4.02
N LEU A 439 -16.32 -15.00 -2.91
CA LEU A 439 -15.70 -16.33 -2.84
C LEU A 439 -16.67 -17.46 -3.23
N VAL A 440 -17.91 -17.44 -2.72
CA VAL A 440 -18.93 -18.43 -3.09
C VAL A 440 -19.26 -18.36 -4.58
N THR A 441 -19.35 -17.14 -5.13
CA THR A 441 -19.60 -16.92 -6.56
C THR A 441 -18.45 -17.51 -7.40
N LEU A 442 -17.21 -17.25 -7.01
CA LEU A 442 -16.02 -17.76 -7.70
C LEU A 442 -15.94 -19.28 -7.70
N LEU A 443 -16.23 -19.94 -6.57
CA LEU A 443 -16.27 -21.39 -6.49
C LEU A 443 -17.26 -21.99 -7.50
N HIS A 444 -18.44 -21.39 -7.63
CA HIS A 444 -19.41 -21.83 -8.63
C HIS A 444 -18.95 -21.56 -10.06
N LEU A 445 -18.38 -20.38 -10.33
CA LEU A 445 -17.88 -20.02 -11.66
C LEU A 445 -16.79 -20.98 -12.11
N ARG A 446 -15.86 -21.33 -11.20
CA ARG A 446 -14.75 -22.23 -11.51
C ARG A 446 -15.22 -23.65 -11.82
N ASP A 447 -16.14 -24.20 -11.03
CA ASP A 447 -16.68 -25.52 -11.30
C ASP A 447 -17.49 -25.58 -12.62
N ILE A 448 -18.17 -24.49 -12.97
CA ILE A 448 -18.83 -24.35 -14.28
C ILE A 448 -17.79 -24.28 -15.40
N GLU A 449 -16.73 -23.50 -15.23
CA GLU A 449 -15.63 -23.32 -16.19
C GLU A 449 -14.93 -24.64 -16.50
N GLU A 450 -14.55 -25.41 -15.47
CA GLU A 450 -13.95 -26.74 -15.64
C GLU A 450 -14.85 -27.67 -16.48
N SER A 451 -16.15 -27.57 -16.28
CA SER A 451 -17.13 -28.38 -17.04
C SER A 451 -17.23 -27.93 -18.51
N LEU A 452 -16.91 -26.69 -18.82
CA LEU A 452 -16.97 -26.09 -20.17
C LEU A 452 -15.64 -26.15 -20.92
N GLY A 453 -14.52 -26.49 -20.27
CA GLY A 453 -13.20 -26.59 -20.87
C GLY A 453 -12.47 -25.25 -21.02
N ASP A 454 -12.55 -24.39 -20.00
CA ASP A 454 -11.82 -23.10 -19.92
C ASP A 454 -12.19 -22.09 -21.03
N PRO A 455 -13.48 -21.67 -21.13
CA PRO A 455 -13.94 -20.84 -22.25
C PRO A 455 -13.81 -19.32 -22.00
N TYR A 456 -13.55 -18.87 -20.77
CA TYR A 456 -13.55 -17.46 -20.37
C TYR A 456 -12.47 -17.14 -19.33
N SER A 457 -12.12 -15.87 -19.22
CA SER A 457 -11.29 -15.35 -18.12
C SER A 457 -12.15 -14.75 -17.01
N ILE A 458 -11.67 -14.83 -15.75
CA ILE A 458 -12.36 -14.28 -14.58
C ILE A 458 -11.49 -13.21 -13.93
N VAL A 459 -12.00 -11.99 -13.88
CA VAL A 459 -11.43 -10.89 -13.10
C VAL A 459 -12.33 -10.61 -11.90
N THR A 460 -11.74 -10.54 -10.73
CA THR A 460 -12.49 -10.43 -9.48
C THR A 460 -12.05 -9.25 -8.66
N GLU A 461 -13.00 -8.44 -8.23
CA GLU A 461 -12.79 -7.41 -7.22
C GLU A 461 -12.96 -7.99 -5.81
N MET A 462 -12.01 -7.67 -4.91
CA MET A 462 -12.05 -8.01 -3.48
C MET A 462 -11.69 -6.79 -2.64
N ASN A 463 -12.15 -6.79 -1.39
CA ASN A 463 -11.92 -5.67 -0.48
C ASN A 463 -10.74 -5.92 0.47
N ASP A 464 -10.51 -7.17 0.90
CA ASP A 464 -9.48 -7.54 1.88
C ASP A 464 -8.42 -8.47 1.25
N ASP A 465 -7.15 -8.05 1.30
CA ASP A 465 -6.02 -8.84 0.79
C ASP A 465 -5.83 -10.18 1.52
N ALA A 466 -6.24 -10.28 2.79
CA ALA A 466 -6.20 -11.53 3.53
C ALA A 466 -7.09 -12.63 2.89
N ASN A 467 -8.18 -12.24 2.23
CA ASN A 467 -9.06 -13.15 1.51
C ASN A 467 -8.48 -13.63 0.18
N ARG A 468 -7.44 -12.96 -0.33
CA ARG A 468 -6.78 -13.34 -1.59
C ARG A 468 -6.17 -14.74 -1.52
N GLU A 469 -5.53 -15.12 -0.42
CA GLU A 469 -4.98 -16.48 -0.26
C GLU A 469 -6.07 -17.56 -0.31
N VAL A 470 -7.22 -17.27 0.32
CA VAL A 470 -8.37 -18.17 0.25
C VAL A 470 -8.96 -18.20 -1.16
N ALA A 471 -9.04 -17.05 -1.81
CA ALA A 471 -9.56 -16.90 -3.17
C ALA A 471 -8.67 -17.59 -4.22
N GLN A 472 -7.36 -17.71 -4.01
CA GLN A 472 -6.44 -18.43 -4.91
C GLN A 472 -6.84 -19.90 -5.13
N VAL A 473 -7.47 -20.53 -4.14
CA VAL A 473 -8.01 -21.89 -4.29
C VAL A 473 -9.07 -21.96 -5.40
N THR A 474 -9.74 -20.84 -5.70
CA THR A 474 -10.72 -20.75 -6.78
C THR A 474 -10.10 -20.58 -8.16
N LYS A 475 -8.77 -20.36 -8.24
CA LYS A 475 -8.00 -20.23 -9.50
C LYS A 475 -8.54 -19.14 -10.46
N ALA A 476 -9.15 -18.07 -9.94
CA ALA A 476 -9.49 -16.92 -10.80
C ALA A 476 -8.22 -16.33 -11.41
N ASP A 477 -8.33 -15.81 -12.63
CA ASP A 477 -7.19 -15.34 -13.41
C ASP A 477 -6.57 -14.07 -12.86
N ASP A 478 -7.40 -13.15 -12.36
CA ASP A 478 -6.98 -11.91 -11.74
C ASP A 478 -7.80 -11.55 -10.51
N PHE A 479 -7.09 -11.19 -9.44
CA PHE A 479 -7.67 -10.66 -8.20
C PHE A 479 -7.24 -9.21 -8.02
N ILE A 480 -8.20 -8.30 -8.03
CA ILE A 480 -7.95 -6.89 -7.79
C ILE A 480 -8.43 -6.53 -6.39
N VAL A 481 -7.47 -6.36 -5.49
CA VAL A 481 -7.71 -5.81 -4.16
C VAL A 481 -7.45 -4.31 -4.22
N SER A 482 -8.49 -3.55 -4.51
CA SER A 482 -8.37 -2.09 -4.75
C SER A 482 -7.72 -1.36 -3.58
N THR A 483 -8.06 -1.73 -2.34
CA THR A 483 -7.49 -1.14 -1.11
C THR A 483 -5.99 -1.38 -0.99
N LYS A 484 -5.49 -2.55 -1.41
CA LYS A 484 -4.06 -2.88 -1.43
C LYS A 484 -3.33 -2.01 -2.44
N VAL A 485 -3.79 -1.98 -3.69
CA VAL A 485 -3.12 -1.21 -4.76
C VAL A 485 -3.05 0.27 -4.40
N ILE A 486 -4.12 0.83 -3.82
CA ILE A 486 -4.12 2.22 -3.35
C ILE A 486 -3.11 2.43 -2.22
N SER A 487 -2.99 1.48 -1.29
CA SER A 487 -2.00 1.54 -0.21
C SER A 487 -0.57 1.51 -0.74
N LEU A 488 -0.29 0.64 -1.72
CA LEU A 488 0.99 0.58 -2.42
C LEU A 488 1.31 1.93 -3.10
N LEU A 489 0.39 2.47 -3.89
CA LEU A 489 0.53 3.77 -4.54
C LEU A 489 0.78 4.91 -3.55
N LEU A 490 0.01 4.98 -2.48
CA LEU A 490 0.19 5.98 -1.42
C LEU A 490 1.59 5.89 -0.83
N THR A 491 2.09 4.69 -0.61
CA THR A 491 3.40 4.46 -0.01
C THR A 491 4.51 4.85 -0.98
N GLN A 492 4.44 4.43 -2.24
CA GLN A 492 5.38 4.82 -3.30
C GLN A 492 5.44 6.36 -3.44
N LEU A 493 4.28 7.01 -3.49
CA LEU A 493 4.20 8.46 -3.61
C LEU A 493 4.65 9.20 -2.35
N THR A 494 4.52 8.60 -1.18
CA THR A 494 5.00 9.15 0.08
C THR A 494 6.53 9.16 0.14
N GLU A 495 7.17 8.14 -0.41
CA GLU A 495 8.63 8.04 -0.50
C GLU A 495 9.19 8.87 -1.68
N ASN A 496 8.52 8.85 -2.84
CA ASN A 496 8.98 9.56 -4.03
C ASN A 496 7.83 10.28 -4.77
N ARG A 497 7.66 11.59 -4.47
CA ARG A 497 6.63 12.43 -5.11
C ARG A 497 6.70 12.50 -6.64
N HIS A 498 7.86 12.23 -7.23
CA HIS A 498 8.07 12.34 -8.68
C HIS A 498 7.42 11.18 -9.45
N LEU A 499 7.13 10.07 -8.76
CA LEU A 499 6.40 8.95 -9.35
C LEU A 499 4.93 9.28 -9.66
N HIS A 500 4.40 10.39 -9.12
CA HIS A 500 3.03 10.80 -9.46
C HIS A 500 2.82 10.96 -10.97
N ALA A 501 3.75 11.59 -11.66
CA ALA A 501 3.66 11.76 -13.12
C ALA A 501 3.72 10.40 -13.85
N VAL A 502 4.55 9.46 -13.35
CA VAL A 502 4.63 8.10 -13.90
C VAL A 502 3.30 7.37 -13.74
N PHE A 503 2.72 7.39 -12.54
CA PHE A 503 1.46 6.69 -12.30
C PHE A 503 0.27 7.36 -12.98
N THR A 504 0.30 8.69 -13.12
CA THR A 504 -0.73 9.42 -13.90
C THR A 504 -0.71 8.98 -15.36
N ASP A 505 0.47 8.85 -15.96
CA ASP A 505 0.62 8.39 -17.34
C ASP A 505 0.24 6.91 -17.49
N LEU A 506 0.71 6.07 -16.57
CA LEU A 506 0.47 4.63 -16.54
C LEU A 506 -1.03 4.26 -16.43
N PHE A 507 -1.80 5.05 -15.68
CA PHE A 507 -3.24 4.86 -15.54
C PHE A 507 -4.07 5.71 -16.53
N ASN A 508 -3.44 6.51 -17.40
CA ASN A 508 -4.16 7.31 -18.39
C ASN A 508 -4.48 6.46 -19.63
N PRO A 509 -5.76 6.33 -20.04
CA PRO A 509 -6.14 5.57 -21.25
C PRO A 509 -5.54 6.11 -22.56
N GLU A 510 -5.15 7.40 -22.57
CA GLU A 510 -4.52 8.07 -23.72
C GLU A 510 -2.98 7.98 -23.68
N GLY A 511 -2.40 7.41 -22.60
CA GLY A 511 -0.95 7.26 -22.38
C GLY A 511 -0.41 5.90 -22.78
N SER A 512 0.82 5.63 -22.31
CA SER A 512 1.43 4.29 -22.44
C SER A 512 0.94 3.39 -21.31
N GLU A 513 0.20 2.35 -21.66
CA GLU A 513 -0.28 1.33 -20.74
C GLU A 513 0.65 0.10 -20.71
N ILE A 514 0.50 -0.71 -19.66
CA ILE A 514 1.15 -2.03 -19.58
C ILE A 514 0.27 -3.06 -20.28
N TYR A 515 0.88 -3.84 -21.18
CA TYR A 515 0.21 -4.91 -21.91
C TYR A 515 0.93 -6.25 -21.75
N LEU A 516 0.14 -7.33 -21.63
CA LEU A 516 0.59 -8.71 -21.79
C LEU A 516 0.24 -9.16 -23.21
N LYS A 517 1.17 -8.96 -24.15
CA LYS A 517 0.97 -9.34 -25.56
C LYS A 517 1.55 -10.73 -25.82
N SER A 518 0.90 -11.53 -26.70
CA SER A 518 1.40 -12.85 -27.05
C SER A 518 2.88 -12.80 -27.43
N ALA A 519 3.69 -13.71 -26.86
CA ALA A 519 5.12 -13.81 -27.18
C ALA A 519 5.37 -14.07 -28.67
N SER A 520 4.41 -14.70 -29.36
CA SER A 520 4.46 -14.92 -30.81
C SER A 520 4.49 -13.64 -31.66
N ASN A 521 4.10 -12.49 -31.07
CA ASN A 521 4.22 -11.20 -31.74
C ASN A 521 5.68 -10.71 -31.82
N TYR A 522 6.56 -11.20 -30.96
CA TYR A 522 7.95 -10.76 -30.81
C TYR A 522 8.96 -11.81 -31.25
N VAL A 523 8.75 -13.05 -30.87
CA VAL A 523 9.66 -14.15 -31.15
C VAL A 523 8.93 -15.37 -31.70
N VAL A 524 9.61 -16.15 -32.51
CA VAL A 524 9.09 -17.38 -33.10
C VAL A 524 8.94 -18.43 -31.98
N PRO A 525 7.72 -18.95 -31.72
CA PRO A 525 7.51 -19.98 -30.70
C PRO A 525 8.39 -21.22 -30.90
N GLY A 526 8.91 -21.77 -29.79
CA GLY A 526 9.79 -22.94 -29.79
C GLY A 526 11.23 -22.68 -30.27
N THR A 527 11.58 -21.43 -30.59
CA THR A 527 12.96 -21.04 -30.95
C THR A 527 13.68 -20.49 -29.71
N GLU A 528 14.95 -20.89 -29.55
CA GLU A 528 15.77 -20.34 -28.48
C GLU A 528 16.09 -18.87 -28.76
N ALA A 529 15.78 -18.03 -27.81
CA ALA A 529 16.02 -16.59 -27.80
C ALA A 529 16.64 -16.20 -26.46
N ASN A 530 16.75 -14.90 -26.19
CA ASN A 530 17.04 -14.32 -24.87
C ASN A 530 16.22 -13.04 -24.69
N PHE A 531 16.20 -12.48 -23.49
CA PHE A 531 15.37 -11.30 -23.25
C PHE A 531 15.85 -10.06 -24.00
N ALA A 532 17.16 -9.93 -24.31
CA ALA A 532 17.65 -8.87 -25.18
C ALA A 532 17.04 -8.93 -26.59
N THR A 533 16.78 -10.13 -27.11
CA THR A 533 16.08 -10.34 -28.38
C THR A 533 14.64 -9.88 -28.31
N VAL A 534 13.96 -10.15 -27.17
CA VAL A 534 12.58 -9.68 -26.91
C VAL A 534 12.53 -8.15 -26.84
N ILE A 535 13.47 -7.52 -26.11
CA ILE A 535 13.60 -6.05 -26.05
C ILE A 535 13.77 -5.46 -27.46
N GLU A 536 14.64 -6.05 -28.29
CA GLU A 536 14.86 -5.56 -29.66
C GLU A 536 13.61 -5.72 -30.52
N ALA A 537 12.92 -6.85 -30.40
CA ALA A 537 11.68 -7.10 -31.13
C ALA A 537 10.58 -6.09 -30.75
N ALA A 538 10.43 -5.78 -29.46
CA ALA A 538 9.51 -4.76 -28.95
C ALA A 538 9.93 -3.35 -29.41
N ARG A 539 11.22 -3.00 -29.31
CA ARG A 539 11.77 -1.73 -29.78
C ARG A 539 11.42 -1.44 -31.25
N ARG A 540 11.51 -2.45 -32.12
CA ARG A 540 11.15 -2.34 -33.57
C ARG A 540 9.65 -2.06 -33.76
N ARG A 541 8.82 -2.31 -32.75
CA ARG A 541 7.38 -2.01 -32.73
C ARG A 541 7.05 -0.68 -32.05
N GLY A 542 8.06 0.05 -31.53
CA GLY A 542 7.86 1.25 -30.73
C GLY A 542 7.42 0.96 -29.31
N GLU A 543 7.63 -0.24 -28.81
CA GLU A 543 7.22 -0.74 -27.51
C GLU A 543 8.44 -1.02 -26.62
N THR A 544 8.24 -0.94 -25.29
CA THR A 544 9.28 -1.24 -24.30
C THR A 544 8.95 -2.52 -23.55
N ALA A 545 9.67 -3.60 -23.82
CA ALA A 545 9.50 -4.86 -23.10
C ALA A 545 10.15 -4.79 -21.71
N ILE A 546 9.39 -5.13 -20.65
CA ILE A 546 9.87 -5.12 -19.27
C ILE A 546 9.92 -6.50 -18.62
N GLY A 547 9.30 -7.50 -19.24
CA GLY A 547 9.24 -8.86 -18.71
C GLY A 547 8.48 -9.81 -19.61
N TYR A 548 8.19 -10.97 -19.05
CA TYR A 548 7.40 -11.99 -19.74
C TYR A 548 6.56 -12.80 -18.75
N ARG A 549 5.59 -13.56 -19.28
CA ARG A 549 4.76 -14.50 -18.52
C ARG A 549 4.80 -15.87 -19.19
N PHE A 550 5.13 -16.90 -18.41
CA PHE A 550 5.00 -18.29 -18.82
C PHE A 550 3.63 -18.84 -18.42
N ALA A 551 2.87 -19.29 -19.41
CA ALA A 551 1.51 -19.79 -19.20
C ALA A 551 1.45 -21.04 -18.33
N GLU A 552 2.47 -21.90 -18.34
CA GLU A 552 2.56 -23.09 -17.51
C GLU A 552 2.67 -22.81 -16.00
N HIS A 553 3.04 -21.58 -15.62
CA HIS A 553 3.20 -21.14 -14.24
C HIS A 553 2.10 -20.17 -13.77
N ASN A 554 1.03 -20.00 -14.54
CA ASN A 554 -0.04 -19.04 -14.24
C ASN A 554 -0.69 -19.24 -12.85
N GLU A 555 -0.71 -20.48 -12.35
CA GLU A 555 -1.30 -20.82 -11.05
C GLU A 555 -0.27 -20.83 -9.91
N ALA A 556 1.02 -20.59 -10.19
CA ALA A 556 2.09 -20.72 -9.21
C ALA A 556 2.37 -19.39 -8.49
N PRO A 557 1.99 -19.21 -7.19
CA PRO A 557 2.38 -18.06 -6.43
C PRO A 557 3.90 -18.04 -6.18
N PRO A 558 4.53 -16.89 -5.88
CA PRO A 558 3.89 -15.58 -5.75
C PRO A 558 3.69 -14.84 -7.07
N ASN A 559 4.39 -15.21 -8.16
CA ASN A 559 4.54 -14.37 -9.35
C ASN A 559 3.59 -14.75 -10.49
N TYR A 560 2.83 -15.84 -10.37
CA TYR A 560 1.86 -16.30 -11.38
C TYR A 560 2.45 -16.39 -12.80
N GLY A 561 3.69 -16.87 -12.89
CA GLY A 561 4.44 -16.99 -14.14
C GLY A 561 5.02 -15.69 -14.69
N ILE A 562 4.87 -14.55 -14.01
CA ILE A 562 5.40 -13.25 -14.41
C ILE A 562 6.83 -13.09 -13.92
N PHE A 563 7.71 -12.61 -14.80
CA PHE A 563 9.11 -12.32 -14.54
C PHE A 563 9.42 -10.94 -15.10
N LEU A 564 9.53 -9.94 -14.22
CA LEU A 564 9.95 -8.59 -14.61
C LEU A 564 11.47 -8.45 -14.52
N ASN A 565 12.04 -7.58 -15.34
CA ASN A 565 13.46 -7.28 -15.38
C ASN A 565 14.36 -8.54 -15.40
N PRO A 566 14.08 -9.55 -16.25
CA PRO A 566 14.85 -10.78 -16.26
C PRO A 566 16.23 -10.57 -16.85
N SER A 567 17.15 -11.53 -16.59
CA SER A 567 18.49 -11.55 -17.20
C SER A 567 18.41 -11.46 -18.73
N ARG A 568 19.12 -10.50 -19.31
CA ARG A 568 19.08 -10.21 -20.75
C ARG A 568 19.66 -11.30 -21.62
N SER A 569 20.65 -12.05 -21.12
CA SER A 569 21.42 -13.03 -21.87
C SER A 569 21.03 -14.48 -21.60
N ALA A 570 20.21 -14.75 -20.58
CA ALA A 570 19.74 -16.09 -20.27
C ALA A 570 18.92 -16.67 -21.43
N PRO A 571 19.13 -17.94 -21.83
CA PRO A 571 18.36 -18.57 -22.89
C PRO A 571 16.89 -18.72 -22.48
N LEU A 572 16.00 -18.37 -23.38
CA LEU A 572 14.54 -18.42 -23.22
C LEU A 572 13.91 -19.11 -24.44
N VAL A 573 12.91 -19.94 -24.17
CA VAL A 573 12.08 -20.55 -25.22
C VAL A 573 10.63 -20.29 -24.88
N PHE A 574 9.92 -19.58 -25.74
CA PHE A 574 8.51 -19.25 -25.53
C PHE A 574 7.59 -20.24 -26.25
N GLY A 575 6.53 -20.65 -25.55
CA GLY A 575 5.41 -21.38 -26.13
C GLY A 575 4.40 -20.43 -26.80
N SER A 576 3.40 -21.01 -27.45
CA SER A 576 2.35 -20.24 -28.15
C SER A 576 1.38 -19.50 -27.21
N LYS A 577 1.30 -19.89 -25.95
CA LYS A 577 0.43 -19.28 -24.91
C LYS A 577 1.16 -18.28 -24.02
N ASP A 578 2.49 -18.18 -24.16
CA ASP A 578 3.29 -17.26 -23.35
C ASP A 578 3.10 -15.82 -23.82
N ALA A 579 3.35 -14.87 -22.91
CA ALA A 579 3.19 -13.46 -23.17
C ALA A 579 4.45 -12.66 -22.82
N VAL A 580 4.60 -11.50 -23.45
CA VAL A 580 5.60 -10.48 -23.12
C VAL A 580 4.90 -9.30 -22.46
N VAL A 581 5.47 -8.82 -21.36
CA VAL A 581 4.99 -7.62 -20.66
C VAL A 581 5.66 -6.40 -21.29
N VAL A 582 4.86 -5.50 -21.83
CA VAL A 582 5.36 -4.31 -22.56
C VAL A 582 4.63 -3.05 -22.16
N PHE A 583 5.33 -1.91 -22.23
CA PHE A 583 4.70 -0.60 -22.33
C PHE A 583 4.42 -0.28 -23.80
N ALA A 584 3.18 0.11 -24.09
CA ALA A 584 2.73 0.50 -25.42
C ALA A 584 1.59 1.53 -25.33
N GLU A 585 1.35 2.33 -26.38
CA GLU A 585 0.26 3.32 -26.41
C GLU A 585 -1.08 2.72 -26.84
N GLU A 586 -1.06 1.70 -27.70
CA GLU A 586 -2.27 1.02 -28.20
C GLU A 586 -2.06 -0.49 -28.33
N GLU A 587 -3.13 -1.25 -28.08
CA GLU A 587 -3.15 -2.68 -28.35
C GLU A 587 -3.25 -2.92 -29.85
N GLY A 588 -2.13 -3.19 -30.51
CA GLY A 588 -2.11 -3.59 -31.92
C GLY A 588 -1.92 -2.49 -32.96
N ALA A 589 -1.46 -1.30 -32.57
CA ALA A 589 -1.10 -0.27 -33.55
C ALA A 589 -0.05 -0.80 -34.53
N ALA A 590 -0.43 -0.93 -35.81
CA ALA A 590 0.50 -1.29 -36.88
C ALA A 590 1.35 -0.06 -37.23
N VAL A 591 2.67 -0.21 -37.11
CA VAL A 591 3.63 0.80 -37.59
C VAL A 591 3.79 0.60 -39.11
N ASP A 592 3.65 1.67 -39.89
CA ASP A 592 3.96 1.60 -41.32
C ASP A 592 5.49 1.41 -41.57
N ASP A 593 5.85 0.97 -42.77
CA ASP A 593 7.27 0.75 -43.19
C ASP A 593 8.15 2.02 -43.04
N ALA A 594 7.60 3.17 -42.70
CA ALA A 594 8.29 4.43 -42.46
C ALA A 594 8.35 4.80 -40.99
N GLY A 595 7.91 3.92 -40.07
CA GLY A 595 7.88 4.19 -38.61
C GLY A 595 6.82 5.20 -38.19
N ARG A 596 5.79 5.46 -39.04
CA ARG A 596 4.67 6.35 -38.70
C ARG A 596 3.45 5.52 -38.33
N ARG A 597 2.81 5.89 -37.24
CA ARG A 597 1.57 5.30 -36.76
C ARG A 597 0.41 5.71 -37.65
N ARG A 598 -0.48 4.80 -37.93
CA ARG A 598 -1.77 5.06 -38.59
C ARG A 598 -2.89 5.07 -37.57
#